data_7f2ebec0dcf9a86066b59896b3f323ce
#
_entry.id   7f2ebec0dcf9a86066b59896b3f323ce
#
_cell.length_a   1.000
_cell.length_b   1.000
_cell.length_c   1.000
_cell.angle_alpha   90.00
_cell.angle_beta   90.00
_cell.angle_gamma   90.00
#
_symmetry.space_group_name_H-M   'P 1'
#
loop_
_entity.id
_entity.type
_entity.pdbx_description
1 polymer ?
#
loop_
_entity_poly.entity_id
_entity_poly.type
_entity_poly.pdbx_seq_one_letter_code
_entity_poly.pdbx_strand_id
1 'polypeptide(L)'
;MGGPVTTSARTHVVPTESLPREAAVWMARALQDTLATQRRVSLALSGGGTPGPAYRALAAQVLPWERVDVYFVDERFVPPDHADSNYRMVEDTLLRPLRLSPSQVFRMEGEREDRAAAARDYAAKLPPVLDVVLLGMGEDGHTASLFPGHPALEETEQRVLAVVGPKPPPWRMTLTLPVLRSARRVLTLVSGAGKQDTVRRAQAGDLSLPAARVTNSEWMLDPSAAGR
;
A
#
# COMPACT_ATOMS: atom_id res chain seq x y z
N MET A 1 -18.40 -5.41 30.62
CA MET A 1 -16.95 -5.55 30.46
C MET A 1 -16.70 -6.42 29.24
N GLY A 2 -16.60 -5.80 28.04
CA GLY A 2 -16.24 -6.51 26.82
C GLY A 2 -14.73 -6.38 26.65
N GLY A 3 -14.02 -7.51 26.78
CA GLY A 3 -12.59 -7.56 26.46
C GLY A 3 -12.36 -7.23 24.98
N PRO A 4 -11.17 -6.73 24.61
CA PRO A 4 -10.84 -6.43 23.22
C PRO A 4 -10.91 -7.74 22.43
N VAL A 5 -11.79 -7.79 21.41
CA VAL A 5 -11.74 -8.83 20.40
C VAL A 5 -10.50 -8.55 19.56
N THR A 6 -9.38 -9.14 19.94
CA THR A 6 -8.19 -9.22 19.09
C THR A 6 -8.53 -10.16 17.93
N THR A 7 -9.07 -9.62 16.85
CA THR A 7 -9.10 -10.34 15.58
C THR A 7 -7.65 -10.51 15.17
N SER A 8 -7.09 -11.71 15.41
CA SER A 8 -5.75 -12.06 14.91
C SER A 8 -5.75 -11.81 13.41
N ALA A 9 -4.93 -10.86 12.97
CA ALA A 9 -4.79 -10.55 11.55
C ALA A 9 -4.43 -11.84 10.80
N ARG A 10 -5.19 -12.18 9.74
CA ARG A 10 -4.92 -13.39 8.97
C ARG A 10 -3.54 -13.28 8.34
N THR A 11 -2.69 -14.28 8.61
CA THR A 11 -1.32 -14.34 8.08
C THR A 11 -1.19 -15.53 7.13
N HIS A 12 -0.69 -15.25 5.92
CA HIS A 12 -0.36 -16.24 4.91
C HIS A 12 1.16 -16.33 4.80
N VAL A 13 1.72 -17.50 5.04
CA VAL A 13 3.14 -17.77 4.77
C VAL A 13 3.23 -18.63 3.53
N VAL A 14 3.90 -18.13 2.51
CA VAL A 14 3.99 -18.76 1.19
C VAL A 14 5.45 -18.82 0.73
N PRO A 15 5.85 -19.82 -0.09
CA PRO A 15 7.20 -19.88 -0.62
C PRO A 15 7.61 -18.58 -1.31
N THR A 16 8.87 -18.18 -1.14
CA THR A 16 9.40 -16.90 -1.64
C THR A 16 9.15 -16.73 -3.14
N GLU A 17 9.36 -17.80 -3.92
CA GLU A 17 9.13 -17.82 -5.37
C GLU A 17 7.66 -17.68 -5.75
N SER A 18 6.74 -18.07 -4.87
CA SER A 18 5.29 -17.98 -5.08
C SER A 18 4.69 -16.67 -4.59
N LEU A 19 5.41 -15.92 -3.73
CA LEU A 19 4.91 -14.72 -3.06
C LEU A 19 4.29 -13.69 -4.03
N PRO A 20 4.92 -13.35 -5.17
CA PRO A 20 4.33 -12.41 -6.12
C PRO A 20 3.01 -12.90 -6.71
N ARG A 21 2.94 -14.18 -7.06
CA ARG A 21 1.75 -14.80 -7.64
C ARG A 21 0.60 -14.87 -6.63
N GLU A 22 0.88 -15.28 -5.41
CA GLU A 22 -0.13 -15.39 -4.36
C GLU A 22 -0.69 -14.01 -3.97
N ALA A 23 0.17 -12.98 -3.91
CA ALA A 23 -0.28 -11.60 -3.71
C ALA A 23 -1.17 -11.11 -4.87
N ALA A 24 -0.82 -11.43 -6.10
CA ALA A 24 -1.63 -11.10 -7.28
C ALA A 24 -2.99 -11.82 -7.25
N VAL A 25 -3.03 -13.09 -6.88
CA VAL A 25 -4.28 -13.85 -6.72
C VAL A 25 -5.16 -13.26 -5.63
N TRP A 26 -4.56 -12.89 -4.49
CA TRP A 26 -5.30 -12.23 -3.40
C TRP A 26 -5.92 -10.90 -3.88
N MET A 27 -5.13 -10.04 -4.53
CA MET A 27 -5.62 -8.77 -5.09
C MET A 27 -6.73 -8.99 -6.13
N ALA A 28 -6.52 -9.93 -7.07
CA ALA A 28 -7.50 -10.23 -8.10
C ALA A 28 -8.84 -10.68 -7.51
N ARG A 29 -8.83 -11.55 -6.51
CA ARG A 29 -10.05 -11.98 -5.80
C ARG A 29 -10.72 -10.82 -5.07
N ALA A 30 -9.95 -10.00 -4.35
CA ALA A 30 -10.50 -8.83 -3.65
C ALA A 30 -11.17 -7.84 -4.62
N LEU A 31 -10.57 -7.61 -5.80
CA LEU A 31 -11.15 -6.79 -6.86
C LEU A 31 -12.44 -7.43 -7.43
N GLN A 32 -12.43 -8.72 -7.73
CA GLN A 32 -13.59 -9.45 -8.26
C GLN A 32 -14.76 -9.44 -7.27
N ASP A 33 -14.50 -9.73 -5.99
CA ASP A 33 -15.51 -9.73 -4.93
C ASP A 33 -16.19 -8.35 -4.81
N THR A 34 -15.40 -7.28 -4.87
CA THR A 34 -15.93 -5.91 -4.84
C THR A 34 -16.73 -5.59 -6.10
N LEU A 35 -16.25 -5.96 -7.29
CA LEU A 35 -16.91 -5.72 -8.57
C LEU A 35 -18.20 -6.51 -8.75
N ALA A 36 -18.43 -7.55 -7.96
CA ALA A 36 -19.70 -8.27 -7.93
C ALA A 36 -20.86 -7.39 -7.41
N THR A 37 -20.57 -6.38 -6.59
CA THR A 37 -21.57 -5.51 -5.96
C THR A 37 -21.42 -4.03 -6.32
N GLN A 38 -20.28 -3.61 -6.89
CA GLN A 38 -19.98 -2.23 -7.24
C GLN A 38 -19.67 -2.09 -8.74
N ARG A 39 -19.99 -0.92 -9.31
CA ARG A 39 -19.69 -0.63 -10.72
C ARG A 39 -18.19 -0.45 -10.99
N ARG A 40 -17.46 0.09 -10.05
CA ARG A 40 -16.01 0.34 -10.09
C ARG A 40 -15.38 -0.04 -8.77
N VAL A 41 -14.10 -0.30 -8.79
CA VAL A 41 -13.30 -0.64 -7.61
C VAL A 41 -12.03 0.20 -7.58
N SER A 42 -11.65 0.66 -6.40
CA SER A 42 -10.40 1.38 -6.17
C SER A 42 -9.29 0.42 -5.69
N LEU A 43 -8.12 0.49 -6.34
CA LEU A 43 -6.91 -0.26 -6.00
C LEU A 43 -5.79 0.71 -5.67
N ALA A 44 -5.35 0.77 -4.41
CA ALA A 44 -4.25 1.62 -3.97
C ALA A 44 -2.96 0.80 -3.78
N LEU A 45 -1.86 1.27 -4.36
CA LEU A 45 -0.62 0.53 -4.53
C LEU A 45 0.56 1.21 -3.84
N SER A 46 1.42 0.41 -3.21
CA SER A 46 2.72 0.82 -2.67
C SER A 46 3.82 0.71 -3.70
N GLY A 47 4.89 1.47 -3.48
CA GLY A 47 6.17 1.25 -4.14
C GLY A 47 7.01 0.13 -3.50
N GLY A 48 8.21 -0.06 -4.04
CA GLY A 48 9.22 -0.96 -3.47
C GLY A 48 9.47 -2.25 -4.25
N GLY A 49 10.54 -2.93 -3.89
CA GLY A 49 11.02 -4.11 -4.62
C GLY A 49 10.12 -5.34 -4.48
N THR A 50 9.49 -5.55 -3.34
CA THR A 50 8.60 -6.70 -3.10
C THR A 50 7.27 -6.59 -3.85
N PRO A 51 6.58 -5.42 -3.92
CA PRO A 51 5.33 -5.28 -4.66
C PRO A 51 5.47 -5.34 -6.19
N GLY A 52 6.56 -4.86 -6.76
CA GLY A 52 6.71 -4.79 -8.23
C GLY A 52 6.48 -6.13 -8.96
N PRO A 53 7.11 -7.24 -8.56
CA PRO A 53 6.82 -8.57 -9.11
C PRO A 53 5.35 -9.00 -8.97
N ALA A 54 4.68 -8.64 -7.85
CA ALA A 54 3.27 -8.94 -7.65
C ALA A 54 2.37 -8.17 -8.64
N TYR A 55 2.74 -6.94 -9.00
CA TYR A 55 2.00 -6.16 -10.01
C TYR A 55 2.15 -6.76 -11.41
N ARG A 56 3.33 -7.25 -11.78
CA ARG A 56 3.50 -7.99 -13.05
C ARG A 56 2.63 -9.25 -13.09
N ALA A 57 2.56 -9.98 -11.99
CA ALA A 57 1.70 -11.16 -11.88
C ALA A 57 0.21 -10.79 -11.89
N LEU A 58 -0.15 -9.63 -11.32
CA LEU A 58 -1.52 -9.10 -11.33
C LEU A 58 -1.94 -8.66 -12.75
N ALA A 59 -1.03 -8.07 -13.52
CA ALA A 59 -1.31 -7.69 -14.91
C ALA A 59 -1.66 -8.89 -15.80
N ALA A 60 -1.23 -10.10 -15.43
CA ALA A 60 -1.58 -11.34 -16.13
C ALA A 60 -2.96 -11.92 -15.72
N GLN A 61 -3.63 -11.34 -14.73
CA GLN A 61 -4.95 -11.81 -14.29
C GLN A 61 -6.06 -11.29 -15.20
N VAL A 62 -7.06 -12.13 -15.43
CA VAL A 62 -8.25 -11.75 -16.21
C VAL A 62 -9.21 -11.01 -15.31
N LEU A 63 -9.28 -9.69 -15.48
CA LEU A 63 -10.14 -8.79 -14.72
C LEU A 63 -10.77 -7.76 -15.67
N PRO A 64 -11.94 -7.20 -15.34
CA PRO A 64 -12.53 -6.08 -16.08
C PRO A 64 -11.80 -4.78 -15.72
N TRP A 65 -10.58 -4.61 -16.25
CA TRP A 65 -9.67 -3.52 -15.90
C TRP A 65 -10.24 -2.14 -16.19
N GLU A 66 -11.16 -2.01 -17.11
CA GLU A 66 -11.89 -0.76 -17.41
C GLU A 66 -12.75 -0.28 -16.21
N ARG A 67 -12.96 -1.14 -15.23
CA ARG A 67 -13.71 -0.86 -13.98
C ARG A 67 -12.80 -0.65 -12.76
N VAL A 68 -11.48 -0.70 -12.92
CA VAL A 68 -10.50 -0.54 -11.84
C VAL A 68 -9.88 0.85 -11.88
N ASP A 69 -10.01 1.59 -10.80
CA ASP A 69 -9.35 2.88 -10.58
C ASP A 69 -8.10 2.69 -9.72
N VAL A 70 -6.94 3.11 -10.22
CA VAL A 70 -5.64 2.90 -9.56
C VAL A 70 -5.20 4.17 -8.83
N TYR A 71 -4.87 4.00 -7.55
CA TYR A 71 -4.38 4.99 -6.62
C TYR A 71 -3.01 4.60 -6.07
N PHE A 72 -2.36 5.51 -5.33
CA PHE A 72 -1.08 5.28 -4.67
C PHE A 72 -1.21 5.51 -3.17
N VAL A 73 -0.51 4.71 -2.36
CA VAL A 73 -0.53 4.86 -0.90
C VAL A 73 0.48 5.89 -0.43
N ASP A 74 1.58 6.02 -1.18
CA ASP A 74 2.60 7.05 -0.98
C ASP A 74 3.38 7.29 -2.28
N GLU A 75 4.08 8.41 -2.33
CA GLU A 75 4.99 8.75 -3.42
C GLU A 75 6.12 9.63 -2.91
N ARG A 76 7.22 9.61 -3.63
CA ARG A 76 8.35 10.50 -3.40
C ARG A 76 8.14 11.80 -4.16
N PHE A 77 8.51 12.94 -3.56
CA PHE A 77 8.47 14.22 -4.28
C PHE A 77 9.62 14.30 -5.29
N VAL A 78 9.43 13.60 -6.40
CA VAL A 78 10.31 13.54 -7.57
C VAL A 78 9.46 13.53 -8.84
N PRO A 79 10.05 13.85 -10.02
CA PRO A 79 9.36 13.70 -11.30
C PRO A 79 8.83 12.26 -11.52
N PRO A 80 7.73 12.08 -12.27
CA PRO A 80 7.09 10.78 -12.46
C PRO A 80 7.95 9.74 -13.20
N ASP A 81 8.96 10.18 -13.93
CA ASP A 81 9.95 9.35 -14.64
C ASP A 81 11.23 9.11 -13.84
N HIS A 82 11.34 9.66 -12.64
CA HIS A 82 12.50 9.46 -11.77
C HIS A 82 12.61 8.00 -11.30
N ALA A 83 13.85 7.52 -11.09
CA ALA A 83 14.10 6.13 -10.65
C ALA A 83 13.42 5.78 -9.30
N ASP A 84 13.29 6.76 -8.42
CA ASP A 84 12.64 6.59 -7.11
C ASP A 84 11.12 6.78 -7.12
N SER A 85 10.51 7.09 -8.27
CA SER A 85 9.05 7.25 -8.35
C SER A 85 8.33 5.92 -8.20
N ASN A 86 7.37 5.86 -7.27
CA ASN A 86 6.46 4.73 -7.14
C ASN A 86 5.55 4.62 -8.38
N TYR A 87 5.10 5.76 -8.91
CA TYR A 87 4.33 5.81 -10.15
C TYR A 87 5.06 5.14 -11.30
N ARG A 88 6.35 5.49 -11.53
CA ARG A 88 7.16 4.87 -12.57
C ARG A 88 7.19 3.34 -12.46
N MET A 89 7.44 2.85 -11.25
CA MET A 89 7.49 1.39 -11.01
C MET A 89 6.13 0.73 -11.32
N VAL A 90 5.02 1.33 -10.88
CA VAL A 90 3.67 0.80 -11.16
C VAL A 90 3.32 0.94 -12.64
N GLU A 91 3.73 2.03 -13.29
CA GLU A 91 3.56 2.22 -14.74
C GLU A 91 4.21 1.09 -15.52
N ASP A 92 5.48 0.78 -15.21
CA ASP A 92 6.24 -0.27 -15.90
C ASP A 92 5.73 -1.68 -15.62
N THR A 93 5.17 -1.93 -14.43
CA THR A 93 4.80 -3.28 -13.99
C THR A 93 3.32 -3.61 -14.16
N LEU A 94 2.44 -2.61 -14.20
CA LEU A 94 0.99 -2.80 -14.25
C LEU A 94 0.30 -1.97 -15.33
N LEU A 95 0.49 -0.63 -15.30
CA LEU A 95 -0.38 0.27 -16.10
C LEU A 95 -0.12 0.14 -17.60
N ARG A 96 1.15 0.15 -17.99
CA ARG A 96 1.57 0.04 -19.40
C ARG A 96 1.26 -1.33 -20.00
N PRO A 97 1.56 -2.48 -19.34
CA PRO A 97 1.15 -3.79 -19.81
C PRO A 97 -0.36 -3.94 -20.04
N LEU A 98 -1.17 -3.35 -19.17
CA LEU A 98 -2.64 -3.38 -19.26
C LEU A 98 -3.21 -2.30 -20.17
N ARG A 99 -2.41 -1.34 -20.61
CA ARG A 99 -2.86 -0.15 -21.39
C ARG A 99 -4.01 0.58 -20.72
N LEU A 100 -3.92 0.75 -19.37
CA LEU A 100 -4.96 1.43 -18.62
C LEU A 100 -5.14 2.87 -19.12
N SER A 101 -6.41 3.32 -19.16
CA SER A 101 -6.72 4.70 -19.51
C SER A 101 -6.15 5.67 -18.46
N PRO A 102 -5.56 6.80 -18.88
CA PRO A 102 -5.13 7.85 -17.95
C PRO A 102 -6.24 8.33 -17.01
N SER A 103 -7.50 8.25 -17.41
CA SER A 103 -8.65 8.62 -16.58
C SER A 103 -8.92 7.67 -15.41
N GLN A 104 -8.27 6.49 -15.40
CA GLN A 104 -8.35 5.50 -14.33
C GLN A 104 -7.16 5.57 -13.37
N VAL A 105 -6.18 6.42 -13.64
CA VAL A 105 -4.93 6.47 -12.89
C VAL A 105 -4.82 7.78 -12.13
N PHE A 106 -4.95 7.70 -10.82
CA PHE A 106 -4.90 8.84 -9.91
C PHE A 106 -3.53 8.85 -9.22
N ARG A 107 -2.54 9.45 -9.89
CA ARG A 107 -1.19 9.53 -9.33
C ARG A 107 -1.04 10.67 -8.32
N MET A 108 -0.13 10.49 -7.39
CA MET A 108 0.41 11.56 -6.55
C MET A 108 1.41 12.38 -7.38
N GLU A 109 1.20 13.69 -7.45
CA GLU A 109 2.00 14.60 -8.30
C GLU A 109 3.27 15.03 -7.53
N GLY A 110 4.28 14.14 -7.52
CA GLY A 110 5.54 14.34 -6.78
C GLY A 110 6.45 15.45 -7.34
N GLU A 111 6.20 15.89 -8.58
CA GLU A 111 6.94 16.99 -9.21
C GLU A 111 6.48 18.39 -8.78
N ARG A 112 5.40 18.50 -8.01
CA ARG A 112 4.86 19.78 -7.59
C ARG A 112 5.69 20.44 -6.49
N GLU A 113 5.97 21.73 -6.63
CA GLU A 113 6.72 22.51 -5.64
C GLU A 113 5.91 22.75 -4.36
N ASP A 114 4.61 23.11 -4.48
CA ASP A 114 3.71 23.22 -3.34
C ASP A 114 3.22 21.84 -2.92
N ARG A 115 3.99 21.22 -2.02
CA ARG A 115 3.76 19.89 -1.51
C ARG A 115 2.45 19.77 -0.70
N ALA A 116 2.11 20.83 0.03
CA ALA A 116 0.88 20.84 0.82
C ALA A 116 -0.35 20.92 -0.09
N ALA A 117 -0.31 21.75 -1.14
CA ALA A 117 -1.37 21.79 -2.14
C ALA A 117 -1.47 20.46 -2.89
N ALA A 118 -0.34 19.85 -3.28
CA ALA A 118 -0.34 18.54 -3.93
C ALA A 118 -1.03 17.47 -3.08
N ALA A 119 -0.76 17.43 -1.77
CA ALA A 119 -1.40 16.50 -0.84
C ALA A 119 -2.91 16.76 -0.71
N ARG A 120 -3.34 18.02 -0.59
CA ARG A 120 -4.78 18.38 -0.54
C ARG A 120 -5.51 17.99 -1.82
N ASP A 121 -4.92 18.28 -2.98
CA ASP A 121 -5.53 17.98 -4.28
C ASP A 121 -5.63 16.47 -4.52
N TYR A 122 -4.63 15.72 -4.07
CA TYR A 122 -4.71 14.27 -4.12
C TYR A 122 -5.78 13.71 -3.17
N ALA A 123 -5.89 14.25 -1.96
CA ALA A 123 -6.93 13.88 -0.99
C ALA A 123 -8.35 14.06 -1.57
N ALA A 124 -8.56 15.11 -2.37
CA ALA A 124 -9.84 15.37 -3.05
C ALA A 124 -10.16 14.35 -4.17
N LYS A 125 -9.14 13.69 -4.74
CA LYS A 125 -9.31 12.64 -5.76
C LYS A 125 -9.62 11.26 -5.16
N LEU A 126 -9.37 11.05 -3.86
CA LEU A 126 -9.61 9.76 -3.21
C LEU A 126 -11.11 9.46 -3.05
N PRO A 127 -11.56 8.23 -3.27
CA PRO A 127 -12.92 7.82 -2.93
C PRO A 127 -13.14 7.92 -1.41
N PRO A 128 -14.38 7.96 -0.93
CA PRO A 128 -14.66 7.99 0.52
C PRO A 128 -13.94 6.87 1.29
N VAL A 129 -13.94 5.67 0.73
CA VAL A 129 -13.27 4.47 1.24
C VAL A 129 -12.55 3.78 0.10
N LEU A 130 -11.29 3.40 0.30
CA LEU A 130 -10.53 2.57 -0.64
C LEU A 130 -10.99 1.11 -0.52
N ASP A 131 -11.15 0.42 -1.65
CA ASP A 131 -11.62 -0.96 -1.64
C ASP A 131 -10.50 -1.96 -1.40
N VAL A 132 -9.42 -1.86 -2.16
CA VAL A 132 -8.26 -2.77 -2.07
C VAL A 132 -6.99 -1.97 -1.93
N VAL A 133 -6.19 -2.28 -0.92
CA VAL A 133 -4.91 -1.61 -0.64
C VAL A 133 -3.81 -2.65 -0.50
N LEU A 134 -2.71 -2.48 -1.24
CA LEU A 134 -1.48 -3.23 -1.02
C LEU A 134 -0.46 -2.34 -0.33
N LEU A 135 0.00 -2.79 0.83
CA LEU A 135 1.07 -2.16 1.62
C LEU A 135 2.34 -3.00 1.57
N GLY A 136 3.48 -2.33 1.64
CA GLY A 136 4.74 -2.92 2.05
C GLY A 136 5.07 -2.58 3.49
N MET A 137 6.16 -3.16 4.02
CA MET A 137 6.74 -2.80 5.30
C MET A 137 8.25 -2.64 5.19
N GLY A 138 8.79 -1.56 5.75
CA GLY A 138 10.23 -1.38 5.90
C GLY A 138 10.82 -2.20 7.06
N GLU A 139 12.15 -2.31 7.12
CA GLU A 139 12.86 -2.98 8.22
C GLU A 139 12.62 -2.30 9.58
N ASP A 140 12.36 -0.98 9.57
CA ASP A 140 12.01 -0.17 10.73
C ASP A 140 10.51 -0.23 11.08
N GLY A 141 9.72 -0.99 10.33
CA GLY A 141 8.28 -1.13 10.53
C GLY A 141 7.42 -0.01 9.94
N HIS A 142 8.00 0.91 9.15
CA HIS A 142 7.19 1.87 8.42
C HIS A 142 6.31 1.19 7.37
N THR A 143 5.17 1.80 7.07
CA THR A 143 4.30 1.43 5.94
C THR A 143 3.84 2.69 5.23
N ALA A 144 3.59 2.64 3.92
CA ALA A 144 3.47 3.84 3.10
C ALA A 144 4.68 4.75 3.36
N SER A 145 4.49 6.04 3.64
CA SER A 145 5.55 6.92 4.18
C SER A 145 5.22 7.39 5.61
N LEU A 146 4.68 6.48 6.43
CA LEU A 146 4.43 6.64 7.85
C LEU A 146 5.57 5.97 8.63
N PHE A 147 6.44 6.77 9.26
CA PHE A 147 7.66 6.30 9.93
C PHE A 147 7.48 6.22 11.45
N PRO A 148 8.19 5.30 12.15
CA PRO A 148 8.16 5.23 13.61
C PRO A 148 8.50 6.57 14.26
N GLY A 149 7.67 6.99 15.25
CA GLY A 149 7.84 8.24 15.97
C GLY A 149 7.53 9.52 15.19
N HIS A 150 7.12 9.42 13.92
CA HIS A 150 6.79 10.60 13.13
C HIS A 150 5.41 11.17 13.53
N PRO A 151 5.26 12.53 13.64
CA PRO A 151 3.99 13.16 14.03
C PRO A 151 2.79 12.80 13.14
N ALA A 152 3.01 12.45 11.87
CA ALA A 152 1.96 11.99 10.95
C ALA A 152 1.20 10.74 11.45
N LEU A 153 1.73 10.01 12.42
CA LEU A 153 1.06 8.87 13.04
C LEU A 153 -0.11 9.27 13.94
N GLU A 154 -0.14 10.51 14.38
CA GLU A 154 -1.21 11.06 15.25
C GLU A 154 -2.23 11.90 14.44
N GLU A 155 -2.09 11.96 13.13
CA GLU A 155 -3.06 12.66 12.26
C GLU A 155 -4.40 11.92 12.24
N THR A 156 -5.50 12.66 12.45
CA THR A 156 -6.85 12.10 12.54
C THR A 156 -7.85 12.67 11.54
N GLU A 157 -7.54 13.81 10.92
CA GLU A 157 -8.47 14.55 10.04
C GLU A 157 -8.06 14.52 8.58
N GLN A 158 -6.78 14.81 8.30
CA GLN A 158 -6.29 14.86 6.94
C GLN A 158 -6.14 13.45 6.35
N ARG A 159 -6.52 13.30 5.09
CA ARG A 159 -6.46 12.01 4.38
C ARG A 159 -5.09 11.76 3.77
N VAL A 160 -4.38 12.82 3.40
CA VAL A 160 -3.07 12.77 2.74
C VAL A 160 -2.18 13.85 3.34
N LEU A 161 -0.91 13.52 3.56
CA LEU A 161 0.09 14.45 4.10
C LEU A 161 1.32 14.51 3.20
N ALA A 162 1.96 15.68 3.19
CA ALA A 162 3.35 15.83 2.81
C ALA A 162 4.22 15.68 4.05
N VAL A 163 5.18 14.75 4.05
CA VAL A 163 6.01 14.41 5.20
C VAL A 163 7.49 14.37 4.82
N VAL A 164 8.36 14.45 5.82
CA VAL A 164 9.81 14.27 5.64
C VAL A 164 10.21 12.91 6.21
N GLY A 165 10.64 12.00 5.35
CA GLY A 165 11.14 10.70 5.75
C GLY A 165 12.63 10.70 6.07
N PRO A 166 13.13 9.65 6.76
CA PRO A 166 14.51 9.56 7.22
C PRO A 166 15.53 9.20 6.12
N LYS A 167 15.06 8.83 4.91
CA LYS A 167 15.92 8.38 3.80
C LYS A 167 15.66 9.20 2.54
N PRO A 168 16.69 9.47 1.73
CA PRO A 168 16.53 10.13 0.42
C PRO A 168 15.63 9.31 -0.54
N PRO A 169 14.89 10.01 -1.41
CA PRO A 169 14.50 11.41 -1.33
C PRO A 169 13.64 11.64 -0.08
N PRO A 170 13.92 12.69 0.72
CA PRO A 170 13.31 12.82 2.04
C PRO A 170 11.82 13.21 1.99
N TRP A 171 11.45 14.06 1.05
CA TRP A 171 10.07 14.50 0.92
C TRP A 171 9.18 13.42 0.33
N ARG A 172 8.05 13.17 0.99
CA ARG A 172 7.09 12.12 0.63
C ARG A 172 5.67 12.65 0.72
N MET A 173 4.79 12.15 -0.14
CA MET A 173 3.34 12.25 0.03
C MET A 173 2.83 10.89 0.51
N THR A 174 1.92 10.86 1.49
CA THR A 174 1.44 9.60 2.09
C THR A 174 -0.03 9.66 2.45
N LEU A 175 -0.73 8.54 2.29
CA LEU A 175 -2.01 8.33 2.95
C LEU A 175 -1.80 8.28 4.46
N THR A 176 -2.81 8.70 5.22
CA THR A 176 -2.80 8.69 6.69
C THR A 176 -3.37 7.38 7.25
N LEU A 177 -3.13 7.11 8.53
CA LEU A 177 -3.67 5.92 9.20
C LEU A 177 -5.20 5.83 9.14
N PRO A 178 -5.99 6.92 9.33
CA PRO A 178 -7.44 6.85 9.15
C PRO A 178 -7.86 6.32 7.79
N VAL A 179 -7.21 6.74 6.70
CA VAL A 179 -7.52 6.24 5.34
C VAL A 179 -7.19 4.76 5.20
N LEU A 180 -6.01 4.34 5.65
CA LEU A 180 -5.58 2.94 5.57
C LEU A 180 -6.47 2.02 6.42
N ARG A 181 -6.85 2.46 7.62
CA ARG A 181 -7.73 1.71 8.54
C ARG A 181 -9.17 1.61 8.04
N SER A 182 -9.66 2.59 7.30
CA SER A 182 -11.02 2.57 6.73
C SER A 182 -11.13 1.72 5.46
N ALA A 183 -10.02 1.34 4.83
CA ALA A 183 -10.03 0.54 3.61
C ALA A 183 -10.69 -0.83 3.83
N ARG A 184 -11.43 -1.32 2.82
CA ARG A 184 -12.22 -2.56 2.93
C ARG A 184 -11.34 -3.81 3.01
N ARG A 185 -10.30 -3.87 2.19
CA ARG A 185 -9.37 -4.99 2.11
C ARG A 185 -7.95 -4.45 2.05
N VAL A 186 -7.12 -4.83 2.99
CA VAL A 186 -5.72 -4.42 3.07
C VAL A 186 -4.84 -5.64 3.13
N LEU A 187 -3.81 -5.70 2.31
CA LEU A 187 -2.76 -6.71 2.36
C LEU A 187 -1.42 -6.03 2.64
N THR A 188 -0.73 -6.47 3.69
CA THR A 188 0.67 -6.11 3.94
C THR A 188 1.56 -7.23 3.41
N LEU A 189 2.34 -6.92 2.36
CA LEU A 189 3.23 -7.85 1.68
C LEU A 189 4.67 -7.64 2.15
N VAL A 190 5.27 -8.68 2.72
CA VAL A 190 6.61 -8.58 3.32
C VAL A 190 7.47 -9.78 2.91
N SER A 191 8.73 -9.51 2.55
CA SER A 191 9.71 -10.52 2.17
C SER A 191 11.08 -10.18 2.75
N GLY A 192 11.83 -11.21 3.13
CA GLY A 192 13.22 -11.13 3.53
C GLY A 192 13.48 -11.20 5.04
N ALA A 193 14.57 -11.89 5.42
CA ALA A 193 14.96 -12.15 6.80
C ALA A 193 15.22 -10.90 7.64
N GLY A 194 15.69 -9.79 7.01
CA GLY A 194 15.90 -8.51 7.70
C GLY A 194 14.65 -7.89 8.31
N LYS A 195 13.46 -8.42 7.96
CA LYS A 195 12.17 -7.93 8.48
C LYS A 195 11.55 -8.83 9.54
N GLN A 196 12.14 -9.98 9.82
CA GLN A 196 11.59 -11.01 10.70
C GLN A 196 11.22 -10.47 12.09
N ASP A 197 12.16 -9.81 12.77
CA ASP A 197 11.90 -9.27 14.12
C ASP A 197 10.80 -8.20 14.10
N THR A 198 10.83 -7.32 13.12
CA THR A 198 9.83 -6.25 12.94
C THR A 198 8.44 -6.81 12.63
N VAL A 199 8.34 -7.86 11.79
CA VAL A 199 7.08 -8.60 11.54
C VAL A 199 6.55 -9.19 12.84
N ARG A 200 7.40 -9.90 13.59
CA ARG A 200 7.02 -10.52 14.87
C ARG A 200 6.48 -9.47 15.85
N ARG A 201 7.17 -8.34 16.00
CA ARG A 201 6.75 -7.22 16.87
C ARG A 201 5.44 -6.60 16.40
N ALA A 202 5.32 -6.32 15.12
CA ALA A 202 4.10 -5.73 14.55
C ALA A 202 2.88 -6.64 14.75
N GLN A 203 3.02 -7.94 14.52
CA GLN A 203 1.95 -8.92 14.74
C GLN A 203 1.62 -9.13 16.22
N ALA A 204 2.58 -8.90 17.11
CA ALA A 204 2.35 -8.87 18.57
C ALA A 204 1.68 -7.58 19.05
N GLY A 205 1.37 -6.63 18.16
CA GLY A 205 0.65 -5.40 18.48
C GLY A 205 1.55 -4.27 19.00
N ASP A 206 2.83 -4.25 18.64
CA ASP A 206 3.74 -3.15 18.97
C ASP A 206 3.36 -1.89 18.16
N LEU A 207 2.53 -1.03 18.77
CA LEU A 207 2.03 0.19 18.15
C LEU A 207 3.10 1.28 17.93
N SER A 208 4.35 1.08 18.38
CA SER A 208 5.47 1.92 17.97
C SER A 208 5.80 1.74 16.49
N LEU A 209 5.40 0.61 15.89
CA LEU A 209 5.57 0.29 14.49
C LEU A 209 4.33 0.70 13.68
N PRO A 210 4.46 1.59 12.68
CA PRO A 210 3.32 2.05 11.88
C PRO A 210 2.53 0.93 11.21
N ALA A 211 3.21 -0.13 10.73
CA ALA A 211 2.53 -1.29 10.11
C ALA A 211 1.58 -2.00 11.10
N ALA A 212 1.91 -2.06 12.40
CA ALA A 212 1.03 -2.62 13.43
C ALA A 212 -0.23 -1.77 13.67
N ARG A 213 -0.16 -0.48 13.35
CA ARG A 213 -1.30 0.43 13.50
C ARG A 213 -2.35 0.26 12.40
N VAL A 214 -2.06 -0.46 11.30
CA VAL A 214 -3.06 -0.81 10.26
C VAL A 214 -3.74 -2.11 10.64
N THR A 215 -4.70 -2.03 11.55
CA THR A 215 -5.29 -3.17 12.27
C THR A 215 -6.20 -4.07 11.42
N ASN A 216 -6.64 -3.59 10.26
CA ASN A 216 -7.49 -4.32 9.31
C ASN A 216 -6.71 -5.04 8.20
N SER A 217 -5.37 -5.10 8.29
CA SER A 217 -4.53 -5.73 7.27
C SER A 217 -4.41 -7.25 7.44
N GLU A 218 -4.59 -7.99 6.35
CA GLU A 218 -4.04 -9.33 6.22
C GLU A 218 -2.54 -9.23 5.92
N TRP A 219 -1.78 -10.27 6.30
CA TRP A 219 -0.33 -10.31 6.06
C TRP A 219 0.02 -11.45 5.12
N MET A 220 0.87 -11.18 4.13
CA MET A 220 1.44 -12.22 3.29
C MET A 220 2.97 -12.13 3.36
N LEU A 221 3.58 -13.19 3.82
CA LEU A 221 4.99 -13.27 4.19
C LEU A 221 5.67 -14.39 3.42
N ASP A 222 6.95 -14.21 3.08
CA ASP A 222 7.80 -15.35 2.78
C ASP A 222 8.29 -16.03 4.08
N PRO A 223 8.84 -17.28 4.01
CA PRO A 223 9.31 -17.98 5.19
C PRO A 223 10.38 -17.21 5.97
N SER A 224 11.28 -16.49 5.28
CA SER A 224 12.34 -15.71 5.90
C SER A 224 11.81 -14.54 6.73
N ALA A 225 10.80 -13.82 6.22
CA ALA A 225 10.15 -12.75 6.98
C ALA A 225 9.29 -13.28 8.12
N ALA A 226 8.74 -14.51 7.98
CA ALA A 226 7.95 -15.19 9.01
C ALA A 226 8.79 -15.88 10.09
N GLY A 227 10.11 -15.96 9.94
CA GLY A 227 10.99 -16.67 10.88
C GLY A 227 10.87 -18.19 10.81
N ARG A 228 10.68 -18.72 9.60
CA ARG A 228 10.53 -20.16 9.33
C ARG A 228 11.53 -20.64 8.30
#